data_03b9a41202250d0478869dcbb59cd292
#
_entry.id   03b9a41202250d0478869dcbb59cd292
#
_cell.length_a   1.000
_cell.length_b   1.000
_cell.length_c   1.000
_cell.angle_alpha   90.00
_cell.angle_beta   90.00
_cell.angle_gamma   90.00
#
_symmetry.space_group_name_H-M   'P 1'
#
loop_
_entity.id
_entity.type
_entity.pdbx_description
1 polymer ?
#
loop_
_entity_poly.entity_id
_entity_poly.type
_entity_poly.pdbx_seq_one_letter_code
_entity_poly.pdbx_strand_id
1 'polypeptide(L)'
;MTYPDYPNNRLIVNNVDLSIRFRLFLVDGFTLSPPEPKTYTVDIPGGDGVIDLTESLTGDVAYNNREMEFTFVSLDTEDYEYAKTRLSNFLHGKEYDFKMTMDPDYTYHGRFTVESYSHTMTSNHGVVGTFTVKVSADPYKTKGTQTYRLNATGGVMFRLESGRKKVHPVIESKQPCHIRYGDVITDIGAGTYRLNKILFHEGMNEIYINSYRFWNVMWKDFGENKLYPMTWNDVKTKRWDDLQRLDSTLHRNPQKWSDVANYRWSDMSTKHWYEVDTRKVEVPETNVYVKYEWKDL
;
A
#
# COMPACT_ATOMS: atom_id res chain seq x y z
N MET A 1 -28.15 36.16 0.14
CA MET A 1 -28.45 35.01 -0.76
C MET A 1 -27.93 33.76 -0.09
N THR A 2 -28.83 32.86 0.27
CA THR A 2 -28.45 31.48 0.64
C THR A 2 -28.05 30.81 -0.68
N TYR A 3 -26.80 30.49 -0.84
CA TYR A 3 -26.35 29.67 -1.96
C TYR A 3 -27.10 28.33 -1.89
N PRO A 4 -27.64 27.85 -3.02
CA PRO A 4 -28.21 26.51 -3.06
C PRO A 4 -27.15 25.52 -2.59
N ASP A 5 -27.59 24.45 -1.93
CA ASP A 5 -26.68 23.38 -1.49
C ASP A 5 -25.74 23.05 -2.65
N TYR A 6 -24.43 23.20 -2.40
CA TYR A 6 -23.43 22.92 -3.43
C TYR A 6 -23.64 21.49 -3.92
N PRO A 7 -23.65 21.26 -5.23
CA PRO A 7 -23.74 19.89 -5.75
C PRO A 7 -22.67 19.04 -5.10
N ASN A 8 -22.95 17.76 -4.91
CA ASN A 8 -22.07 16.82 -4.23
C ASN A 8 -20.67 16.66 -4.88
N ASN A 9 -20.51 17.19 -6.10
CA ASN A 9 -19.28 17.13 -6.87
C ASN A 9 -18.44 18.38 -6.66
N ARG A 10 -17.37 18.22 -5.90
CA ARG A 10 -16.40 19.31 -5.65
C ARG A 10 -14.98 18.81 -5.89
N LEU A 11 -14.12 19.73 -6.32
CA LEU A 11 -12.69 19.49 -6.48
C LEU A 11 -11.93 20.20 -5.36
N ILE A 12 -11.21 19.43 -4.57
CA ILE A 12 -10.39 19.90 -3.45
C ILE A 12 -8.94 19.78 -3.87
N VAL A 13 -8.27 20.91 -4.08
CA VAL A 13 -6.87 20.98 -4.54
C VAL A 13 -6.02 21.55 -3.43
N ASN A 14 -4.96 20.83 -3.03
CA ASN A 14 -4.08 21.22 -1.92
C ASN A 14 -4.89 21.63 -0.66
N ASN A 15 -5.88 20.82 -0.29
CA ASN A 15 -6.81 21.07 0.82
C ASN A 15 -7.71 22.32 0.67
N VAL A 16 -7.76 22.92 -0.51
CA VAL A 16 -8.62 24.06 -0.82
C VAL A 16 -9.77 23.59 -1.68
N ASP A 17 -10.99 23.74 -1.20
CA ASP A 17 -12.21 23.53 -1.99
C ASP A 17 -12.36 24.69 -2.99
N LEU A 18 -12.25 24.37 -4.29
CA LEU A 18 -12.31 25.38 -5.35
C LEU A 18 -13.68 26.02 -5.43
N SER A 19 -14.75 25.29 -5.15
CA SER A 19 -16.10 25.82 -5.19
C SER A 19 -16.31 26.90 -4.14
N ILE A 20 -15.85 26.65 -2.92
CA ILE A 20 -15.98 27.62 -1.83
C ILE A 20 -15.05 28.81 -2.03
N ARG A 21 -13.78 28.55 -2.36
CA ARG A 21 -12.76 29.61 -2.44
C ARG A 21 -12.96 30.57 -3.61
N PHE A 22 -13.40 30.05 -4.76
CA PHE A 22 -13.52 30.85 -6.00
C PHE A 22 -14.96 31.08 -6.41
N ARG A 23 -15.94 30.62 -5.61
CA ARG A 23 -17.38 30.72 -5.88
C ARG A 23 -17.76 30.12 -7.22
N LEU A 24 -17.19 28.95 -7.51
CA LEU A 24 -17.38 28.22 -8.74
C LEU A 24 -18.10 26.91 -8.49
N PHE A 25 -18.91 26.49 -9.44
CA PHE A 25 -19.60 25.21 -9.40
C PHE A 25 -18.98 24.29 -10.45
N LEU A 26 -18.58 23.10 -10.00
CA LEU A 26 -18.16 22.05 -10.93
C LEU A 26 -19.41 21.53 -11.67
N VAL A 27 -19.35 21.60 -12.99
CA VAL A 27 -20.45 21.12 -13.85
C VAL A 27 -20.41 19.59 -13.92
N ASP A 28 -21.58 18.96 -13.87
CA ASP A 28 -21.69 17.54 -14.15
C ASP A 28 -21.24 17.24 -15.59
N GLY A 29 -20.46 16.18 -15.77
CA GLY A 29 -19.97 15.80 -17.10
C GLY A 29 -18.47 16.03 -17.34
N PHE A 30 -17.68 16.11 -16.24
CA PHE A 30 -16.22 16.10 -16.36
C PHE A 30 -15.72 14.75 -16.92
N THR A 31 -14.62 14.83 -17.66
CA THR A 31 -14.02 13.64 -18.27
C THR A 31 -12.89 13.12 -17.40
N LEU A 32 -13.01 11.86 -17.00
CA LEU A 32 -11.95 11.08 -16.34
C LEU A 32 -11.56 9.93 -17.26
N SER A 33 -10.46 10.06 -17.97
CA SER A 33 -9.96 8.97 -18.80
C SER A 33 -9.07 8.02 -17.96
N PRO A 34 -9.21 6.70 -18.12
CA PRO A 34 -8.22 5.79 -17.60
C PRO A 34 -6.86 6.07 -18.24
N PRO A 35 -5.75 5.82 -17.54
CA PRO A 35 -4.44 6.06 -18.11
C PRO A 35 -4.16 5.05 -19.24
N GLU A 36 -3.61 5.54 -20.33
CA GLU A 36 -3.26 4.71 -21.47
C GLU A 36 -2.04 3.81 -21.16
N PRO A 37 -2.09 2.50 -21.45
CA PRO A 37 -0.93 1.63 -21.30
C PRO A 37 0.14 2.02 -22.33
N LYS A 38 1.41 2.02 -21.91
CA LYS A 38 2.56 2.14 -22.80
C LYS A 38 2.85 0.77 -23.41
N THR A 39 2.42 0.57 -24.62
CA THR A 39 2.65 -0.69 -25.34
C THR A 39 3.91 -0.60 -26.21
N TYR A 40 4.68 -1.68 -26.24
CA TYR A 40 5.83 -1.80 -27.12
C TYR A 40 5.76 -3.13 -27.88
N THR A 41 5.54 -3.04 -29.18
CA THR A 41 5.43 -4.19 -30.07
C THR A 41 6.48 -4.14 -31.16
N VAL A 42 6.95 -5.30 -31.60
CA VAL A 42 7.94 -5.44 -32.67
C VAL A 42 7.35 -6.32 -33.76
N ASP A 43 7.37 -5.83 -34.99
CA ASP A 43 6.94 -6.62 -36.17
C ASP A 43 7.89 -7.76 -36.44
N ILE A 44 7.34 -8.91 -36.86
CA ILE A 44 8.11 -10.07 -37.26
C ILE A 44 8.30 -9.97 -38.79
N PRO A 45 9.51 -9.70 -39.32
CA PRO A 45 9.73 -9.64 -40.75
C PRO A 45 9.40 -10.98 -41.43
N GLY A 46 8.42 -10.96 -42.35
CA GLY A 46 7.98 -12.15 -43.07
C GLY A 46 7.11 -13.14 -42.28
N GLY A 47 6.68 -12.78 -41.08
CA GLY A 47 5.77 -13.56 -40.27
C GLY A 47 4.45 -12.84 -40.03
N ASP A 48 3.46 -13.58 -39.52
CA ASP A 48 2.19 -13.01 -39.08
C ASP A 48 2.25 -12.49 -37.63
N GLY A 49 1.59 -11.36 -37.37
CA GLY A 49 1.46 -10.76 -36.04
C GLY A 49 2.68 -9.97 -35.57
N VAL A 50 2.69 -9.65 -34.28
CA VAL A 50 3.71 -8.82 -33.60
C VAL A 50 4.17 -9.52 -32.33
N ILE A 51 5.40 -9.26 -31.93
CA ILE A 51 5.90 -9.64 -30.60
C ILE A 51 5.58 -8.51 -29.63
N ASP A 52 4.82 -8.78 -28.60
CA ASP A 52 4.53 -7.83 -27.53
C ASP A 52 5.62 -7.89 -26.45
N LEU A 53 6.34 -6.80 -26.26
CA LEU A 53 7.41 -6.63 -25.27
C LEU A 53 7.03 -5.65 -24.16
N THR A 54 5.75 -5.31 -24.05
CA THR A 54 5.23 -4.27 -23.13
C THR A 54 5.66 -4.49 -21.68
N GLU A 55 5.67 -5.73 -21.22
CA GLU A 55 6.02 -6.08 -19.83
C GLU A 55 7.48 -6.55 -19.66
N SER A 56 8.23 -6.69 -20.74
CA SER A 56 9.54 -7.37 -20.72
C SER A 56 10.60 -6.71 -19.85
N LEU A 57 10.53 -5.40 -19.64
CA LEU A 57 11.49 -4.64 -18.82
C LEU A 57 11.15 -4.59 -17.34
N THR A 58 9.87 -4.50 -17.02
CA THR A 58 9.40 -4.21 -15.65
C THR A 58 8.62 -5.35 -15.03
N GLY A 59 8.21 -6.33 -15.81
CA GLY A 59 7.30 -7.40 -15.40
C GLY A 59 5.90 -6.88 -15.08
N ASP A 60 5.57 -5.65 -15.54
CA ASP A 60 4.25 -5.03 -15.39
C ASP A 60 4.05 -3.96 -16.45
N VAL A 61 2.77 -3.65 -16.76
CA VAL A 61 2.43 -2.60 -17.70
C VAL A 61 2.74 -1.22 -17.10
N ALA A 62 3.45 -0.39 -17.86
CA ALA A 62 3.63 1.02 -17.53
C ALA A 62 2.52 1.83 -18.20
N TYR A 63 2.12 2.95 -17.58
CA TYR A 63 1.04 3.80 -18.07
C TYR A 63 1.52 5.23 -18.34
N ASN A 64 0.87 5.90 -19.27
CA ASN A 64 0.99 7.33 -19.48
C ASN A 64 0.25 8.09 -18.38
N ASN A 65 0.52 9.39 -18.28
CA ASN A 65 -0.27 10.26 -17.42
C ASN A 65 -1.73 10.22 -17.85
N ARG A 66 -2.60 10.43 -16.87
CA ARG A 66 -4.04 10.49 -17.05
C ARG A 66 -4.47 11.90 -17.36
N GLU A 67 -5.23 12.09 -18.43
CA GLU A 67 -5.80 13.38 -18.75
C GLU A 67 -7.19 13.52 -18.16
N MET A 68 -7.43 14.62 -17.46
CA MET A 68 -8.71 14.94 -16.84
C MET A 68 -9.10 16.37 -17.24
N GLU A 69 -10.40 16.57 -17.47
CA GLU A 69 -10.94 17.89 -17.79
C GLU A 69 -12.10 18.21 -16.86
N PHE A 70 -12.03 19.38 -16.24
CA PHE A 70 -13.02 19.89 -15.31
C PHE A 70 -13.56 21.22 -15.82
N THR A 71 -14.88 21.32 -15.91
CA THR A 71 -15.57 22.55 -16.27
C THR A 71 -16.24 23.14 -15.04
N PHE A 72 -15.91 24.40 -14.75
CA PHE A 72 -16.52 25.15 -13.67
C PHE A 72 -17.36 26.28 -14.24
N VAL A 73 -18.41 26.67 -13.53
CA VAL A 73 -19.23 27.82 -13.87
C VAL A 73 -19.33 28.78 -12.69
N SER A 74 -19.35 30.09 -12.99
CA SER A 74 -19.78 31.13 -12.05
C SER A 74 -21.25 31.44 -12.25
N LEU A 75 -21.95 31.85 -11.19
CA LEU A 75 -23.38 32.16 -11.31
C LEU A 75 -23.68 33.62 -11.66
N ASP A 76 -22.76 34.51 -11.43
CA ASP A 76 -22.91 35.92 -11.68
C ASP A 76 -21.60 36.62 -12.15
N THR A 77 -21.71 37.89 -12.47
CA THR A 77 -20.58 38.69 -12.98
C THR A 77 -19.50 38.93 -11.93
N GLU A 78 -19.90 39.14 -10.67
CA GLU A 78 -18.95 39.40 -9.59
C GLU A 78 -18.08 38.18 -9.34
N ASP A 79 -18.70 37.01 -9.28
CA ASP A 79 -18.00 35.74 -9.10
C ASP A 79 -17.09 35.38 -10.27
N TYR A 80 -17.51 35.73 -11.52
CA TYR A 80 -16.70 35.53 -12.69
C TYR A 80 -15.41 36.36 -12.65
N GLU A 81 -15.52 37.66 -12.43
CA GLU A 81 -14.36 38.55 -12.34
C GLU A 81 -13.46 38.24 -11.16
N TYR A 82 -14.06 37.81 -10.04
CA TYR A 82 -13.33 37.34 -8.86
C TYR A 82 -12.48 36.10 -9.18
N ALA A 83 -13.07 35.11 -9.84
CA ALA A 83 -12.43 33.83 -10.10
C ALA A 83 -11.34 33.92 -11.18
N LYS A 84 -11.57 34.69 -12.23
CA LYS A 84 -10.76 34.73 -13.45
C LYS A 84 -9.24 34.78 -13.20
N THR A 85 -8.75 35.81 -12.55
CA THR A 85 -7.31 35.96 -12.27
C THR A 85 -6.84 35.05 -11.13
N ARG A 86 -7.66 34.90 -10.08
CA ARG A 86 -7.28 34.19 -8.89
C ARG A 86 -7.18 32.68 -9.11
N LEU A 87 -8.08 32.10 -9.89
CA LEU A 87 -8.04 30.68 -10.24
C LEU A 87 -6.79 30.35 -11.04
N SER A 88 -6.45 31.17 -12.04
CA SER A 88 -5.22 31.03 -12.82
C SER A 88 -3.98 31.13 -11.94
N ASN A 89 -3.89 32.17 -11.13
CA ASN A 89 -2.75 32.31 -10.21
C ASN A 89 -2.60 31.18 -9.22
N PHE A 90 -3.70 30.54 -8.87
CA PHE A 90 -3.69 29.39 -7.96
C PHE A 90 -3.32 28.09 -8.67
N LEU A 91 -3.89 27.77 -9.83
CA LEU A 91 -3.78 26.49 -10.49
C LEU A 91 -2.76 26.42 -11.62
N HIS A 92 -2.75 27.44 -12.50
CA HIS A 92 -2.11 27.33 -13.82
C HIS A 92 -0.61 27.02 -13.72
N GLY A 93 -0.19 25.93 -14.37
CA GLY A 93 1.20 25.46 -14.43
C GLY A 93 1.72 24.77 -13.16
N LYS A 94 0.91 24.64 -12.12
CA LYS A 94 1.35 24.07 -10.83
C LYS A 94 0.91 22.63 -10.65
N GLU A 95 1.70 21.90 -9.87
CA GLU A 95 1.40 20.53 -9.43
C GLU A 95 0.82 20.54 -8.03
N TYR A 96 -0.24 19.75 -7.86
CA TYR A 96 -0.91 19.61 -6.59
C TYR A 96 -1.48 18.21 -6.40
N ASP A 97 -1.62 17.84 -5.13
CA ASP A 97 -2.50 16.77 -4.74
C ASP A 97 -3.95 17.28 -4.74
N PHE A 98 -4.85 16.47 -5.26
CA PHE A 98 -6.25 16.82 -5.31
C PHE A 98 -7.17 15.61 -5.07
N LYS A 99 -8.38 15.92 -4.62
CA LYS A 99 -9.44 14.94 -4.34
C LYS A 99 -10.73 15.39 -4.99
N MET A 100 -11.52 14.42 -5.37
CA MET A 100 -12.91 14.62 -5.80
C MET A 100 -13.85 14.11 -4.72
N THR A 101 -14.92 14.84 -4.42
CA THR A 101 -15.88 14.39 -3.39
C THR A 101 -16.64 13.13 -3.77
N MET A 102 -16.67 12.77 -5.04
CA MET A 102 -17.28 11.52 -5.53
C MET A 102 -16.34 10.30 -5.40
N ASP A 103 -15.04 10.53 -5.16
CA ASP A 103 -14.03 9.48 -4.92
C ASP A 103 -13.18 9.87 -3.70
N PRO A 104 -13.83 9.95 -2.51
CA PRO A 104 -13.25 10.61 -1.33
C PRO A 104 -12.05 9.89 -0.75
N ASP A 105 -11.95 8.58 -0.98
CA ASP A 105 -10.88 7.74 -0.45
C ASP A 105 -9.56 7.92 -1.21
N TYR A 106 -9.63 8.48 -2.42
CA TYR A 106 -8.47 8.60 -3.29
C TYR A 106 -7.96 10.03 -3.39
N THR A 107 -6.64 10.11 -3.47
CA THR A 107 -5.91 11.33 -3.81
C THR A 107 -5.23 11.14 -5.14
N TYR A 108 -5.35 12.12 -6.00
CA TYR A 108 -4.67 12.23 -7.27
C TYR A 108 -3.54 13.24 -7.15
N HIS A 109 -2.49 13.09 -7.96
CA HIS A 109 -1.41 14.04 -8.07
C HIS A 109 -1.28 14.46 -9.54
N GLY A 110 -1.17 15.76 -9.83
CA GLY A 110 -1.08 16.20 -11.21
C GLY A 110 -0.83 17.69 -11.38
N ARG A 111 -0.51 18.04 -12.64
CA ARG A 111 -0.27 19.43 -13.09
C ARG A 111 -1.52 20.01 -13.70
N PHE A 112 -1.90 21.17 -13.21
CA PHE A 112 -3.09 21.90 -13.60
C PHE A 112 -2.78 22.91 -14.72
N THR A 113 -3.67 22.96 -15.69
CA THR A 113 -3.65 23.96 -16.77
C THR A 113 -5.03 24.57 -16.89
N VAL A 114 -5.14 25.87 -16.66
CA VAL A 114 -6.38 26.59 -16.96
C VAL A 114 -6.34 26.89 -18.46
N GLU A 115 -7.24 26.25 -19.19
CA GLU A 115 -7.23 26.25 -20.66
C GLU A 115 -7.98 27.47 -21.24
N SER A 116 -9.18 27.71 -20.74
CA SER A 116 -10.02 28.75 -21.26
C SER A 116 -10.92 29.42 -20.24
N TYR A 117 -11.27 30.64 -20.53
CA TYR A 117 -12.35 31.38 -19.89
C TYR A 117 -13.33 31.80 -20.99
N SER A 118 -14.58 31.45 -20.81
CA SER A 118 -15.66 31.95 -21.63
C SER A 118 -16.74 32.57 -20.75
N HIS A 119 -17.55 33.44 -21.33
CA HIS A 119 -18.69 33.99 -20.61
C HIS A 119 -19.87 34.17 -21.57
N THR A 120 -21.03 34.05 -20.97
CA THR A 120 -22.30 34.27 -21.67
C THR A 120 -23.10 35.32 -20.91
N MET A 121 -23.61 36.33 -21.62
CA MET A 121 -24.52 37.31 -21.01
C MET A 121 -25.89 36.68 -20.85
N THR A 122 -26.44 36.77 -19.65
CA THR A 122 -27.81 36.40 -19.37
C THR A 122 -28.81 37.47 -19.78
N SER A 123 -30.10 37.12 -19.88
CA SER A 123 -31.17 38.07 -20.23
C SER A 123 -31.25 39.28 -19.29
N ASN A 124 -30.77 39.15 -18.06
CA ASN A 124 -30.73 40.22 -17.05
C ASN A 124 -29.41 40.98 -17.00
N HIS A 125 -28.61 40.95 -18.07
CA HIS A 125 -27.29 41.61 -18.19
C HIS A 125 -26.24 41.07 -17.19
N GLY A 126 -26.48 39.95 -16.54
CA GLY A 126 -25.48 39.28 -15.75
C GLY A 126 -24.55 38.41 -16.62
N VAL A 127 -23.40 38.09 -16.11
CA VAL A 127 -22.41 37.24 -16.79
C VAL A 127 -22.33 35.90 -16.05
N VAL A 128 -22.57 34.82 -16.78
CA VAL A 128 -22.23 33.47 -16.34
C VAL A 128 -20.94 33.08 -17.03
N GLY A 129 -19.92 32.80 -16.26
CA GLY A 129 -18.61 32.43 -16.79
C GLY A 129 -18.37 30.93 -16.73
N THR A 130 -17.66 30.42 -17.71
CA THR A 130 -17.23 29.02 -17.76
C THR A 130 -15.70 28.98 -17.76
N PHE A 131 -15.14 28.10 -16.96
CA PHE A 131 -13.71 27.89 -16.77
C PHE A 131 -13.38 26.43 -17.06
N THR A 132 -12.54 26.21 -18.07
CA THR A 132 -12.05 24.85 -18.36
C THR A 132 -10.66 24.67 -17.80
N VAL A 133 -10.52 23.63 -16.98
CA VAL A 133 -9.27 23.27 -16.31
C VAL A 133 -8.90 21.85 -16.70
N LYS A 134 -7.75 21.71 -17.33
CA LYS A 134 -7.15 20.39 -17.62
C LYS A 134 -6.12 20.02 -16.58
N VAL A 135 -6.04 18.74 -16.30
CA VAL A 135 -5.08 18.17 -15.36
C VAL A 135 -4.41 16.97 -16.01
N SER A 136 -3.09 17.06 -16.14
CA SER A 136 -2.27 15.91 -16.48
C SER A 136 -1.83 15.27 -15.15
N ALA A 137 -2.50 14.18 -14.77
CA ALA A 137 -2.33 13.53 -13.50
C ALA A 137 -1.50 12.25 -13.63
N ASP A 138 -0.87 11.87 -12.53
CA ASP A 138 -0.22 10.57 -12.42
C ASP A 138 -1.18 9.43 -12.80
N PRO A 139 -0.68 8.33 -13.38
CA PRO A 139 -1.54 7.24 -13.81
C PRO A 139 -2.29 6.59 -12.66
N TYR A 140 -1.70 6.60 -11.46
CA TYR A 140 -2.28 5.95 -10.28
C TYR A 140 -2.85 6.97 -9.30
N LYS A 141 -4.05 6.70 -8.83
CA LYS A 141 -4.64 7.34 -7.66
C LYS A 141 -4.21 6.59 -6.39
N THR A 142 -4.11 7.27 -5.26
CA THR A 142 -3.61 6.68 -4.02
C THR A 142 -4.61 6.83 -2.86
N LYS A 143 -4.74 5.77 -2.05
CA LYS A 143 -5.39 5.84 -0.73
C LYS A 143 -4.39 6.26 0.37
N GLY A 144 -3.19 6.65 -0.01
CA GLY A 144 -2.10 6.95 0.90
C GLY A 144 -1.44 5.70 1.49
N THR A 145 -0.63 5.91 2.54
CA THR A 145 0.07 4.83 3.20
C THR A 145 -0.87 4.03 4.09
N GLN A 146 -1.11 2.80 3.74
CA GLN A 146 -1.81 1.85 4.59
C GLN A 146 -0.86 1.35 5.68
N THR A 147 -1.33 1.30 6.92
CA THR A 147 -0.56 0.83 8.06
C THR A 147 -1.35 -0.23 8.81
N TYR A 148 -0.83 -1.43 8.83
CA TYR A 148 -1.42 -2.57 9.53
C TYR A 148 -0.60 -2.89 10.77
N ARG A 149 -1.24 -2.90 11.93
CA ARG A 149 -0.65 -3.39 13.18
C ARG A 149 -0.98 -4.87 13.31
N LEU A 150 0.04 -5.71 13.28
CA LEU A 150 -0.08 -7.15 13.28
C LEU A 150 0.57 -7.73 14.53
N ASN A 151 -0.12 -8.65 15.20
CA ASN A 151 0.47 -9.41 16.30
C ASN A 151 1.21 -10.61 15.72
N ALA A 152 2.53 -10.53 15.67
CA ALA A 152 3.41 -11.56 15.11
C ALA A 152 3.93 -12.55 16.17
N THR A 153 3.29 -12.60 17.33
CA THR A 153 3.66 -13.50 18.42
C THR A 153 3.45 -14.96 18.03
N GLY A 154 4.52 -15.73 18.02
CA GLY A 154 4.46 -17.17 17.72
C GLY A 154 4.35 -17.55 16.24
N GLY A 155 4.48 -16.58 15.34
CA GLY A 155 4.44 -16.80 13.90
C GLY A 155 3.01 -16.94 13.35
N VAL A 156 2.61 -15.95 12.56
CA VAL A 156 1.24 -15.85 12.04
C VAL A 156 1.27 -15.52 10.56
N MET A 157 0.37 -16.14 9.82
CA MET A 157 0.10 -15.78 8.43
C MET A 157 -0.91 -14.63 8.40
N PHE A 158 -0.54 -13.53 7.76
CA PHE A 158 -1.40 -12.38 7.56
C PHE A 158 -1.83 -12.26 6.11
N ARG A 159 -3.05 -11.80 5.91
CA ARG A 159 -3.62 -11.51 4.60
C ARG A 159 -3.78 -9.99 4.48
N LEU A 160 -3.03 -9.39 3.58
CA LEU A 160 -3.01 -7.95 3.34
C LEU A 160 -3.41 -7.68 1.89
N GLU A 161 -4.40 -6.84 1.72
CA GLU A 161 -4.87 -6.46 0.41
C GLU A 161 -4.05 -5.27 -0.12
N SER A 162 -3.68 -5.31 -1.39
CA SER A 162 -2.94 -4.24 -2.08
C SER A 162 -3.64 -3.82 -3.36
N GLY A 163 -3.43 -2.56 -3.75
CA GLY A 163 -3.94 -2.01 -4.99
C GLY A 163 -3.22 -2.51 -6.24
N ARG A 164 -3.61 -1.97 -7.38
CA ARG A 164 -3.14 -2.40 -8.71
C ARG A 164 -1.62 -2.29 -8.87
N LYS A 165 -1.02 -1.23 -8.36
CA LYS A 165 0.43 -1.06 -8.49
C LYS A 165 1.19 -1.92 -7.51
N LYS A 166 2.12 -2.72 -8.03
CA LYS A 166 3.04 -3.51 -7.21
C LYS A 166 3.86 -2.61 -6.28
N VAL A 167 4.01 -3.01 -5.02
CA VAL A 167 4.68 -2.20 -4.00
C VAL A 167 5.54 -3.04 -3.07
N HIS A 168 6.70 -2.49 -2.66
CA HIS A 168 7.54 -3.07 -1.63
C HIS A 168 7.06 -2.62 -0.25
N PRO A 169 6.65 -3.55 0.63
CA PRO A 169 6.22 -3.19 1.97
C PRO A 169 7.40 -2.73 2.83
N VAL A 170 7.10 -1.84 3.76
CA VAL A 170 7.99 -1.41 4.84
C VAL A 170 7.51 -2.07 6.11
N ILE A 171 8.40 -2.76 6.81
CA ILE A 171 8.10 -3.38 8.09
C ILE A 171 8.84 -2.65 9.20
N GLU A 172 8.10 -2.30 10.23
CA GLU A 172 8.64 -1.73 11.46
C GLU A 172 8.36 -2.70 12.61
N SER A 173 9.41 -3.12 13.29
CA SER A 173 9.34 -4.02 14.43
C SER A 173 10.31 -3.62 15.54
N LYS A 174 9.89 -3.78 16.79
CA LYS A 174 10.75 -3.60 17.98
C LYS A 174 11.58 -4.85 18.29
N GLN A 175 11.31 -5.95 17.61
CA GLN A 175 11.99 -7.23 17.80
C GLN A 175 12.47 -7.75 16.44
N PRO A 176 13.54 -8.55 16.41
CA PRO A 176 13.91 -9.27 15.20
C PRO A 176 12.74 -10.11 14.70
N CYS A 177 12.54 -10.14 13.39
CA CYS A 177 11.46 -10.88 12.76
C CYS A 177 11.97 -11.73 11.61
N HIS A 178 11.36 -12.89 11.50
CA HIS A 178 11.48 -13.82 10.40
C HIS A 178 10.24 -13.68 9.51
N ILE A 179 10.45 -13.40 8.23
CA ILE A 179 9.39 -13.05 7.29
C ILE A 179 9.48 -13.97 6.10
N ARG A 180 8.32 -14.53 5.69
CA ARG A 180 8.18 -15.30 4.47
C ARG A 180 7.02 -14.78 3.62
N TYR A 181 7.27 -14.65 2.33
CA TYR A 181 6.30 -14.28 1.33
C TYR A 181 6.52 -15.16 0.09
N GLY A 182 5.63 -16.11 -0.15
CA GLY A 182 5.87 -17.17 -1.13
C GLY A 182 7.18 -17.91 -0.83
N ASP A 183 8.08 -17.94 -1.82
CA ASP A 183 9.41 -18.55 -1.70
C ASP A 183 10.46 -17.59 -1.15
N VAL A 184 10.12 -16.32 -1.01
CA VAL A 184 11.05 -15.31 -0.48
C VAL A 184 11.06 -15.34 1.03
N ILE A 185 12.25 -15.44 1.58
CA ILE A 185 12.49 -15.50 3.01
C ILE A 185 13.50 -14.42 3.35
N THR A 186 13.23 -13.70 4.42
CA THR A 186 14.11 -12.65 4.90
C THR A 186 14.01 -12.48 6.40
N ASP A 187 15.14 -12.21 7.02
CA ASP A 187 15.27 -11.92 8.43
C ASP A 187 15.60 -10.45 8.60
N ILE A 188 14.92 -9.80 9.53
CA ILE A 188 15.18 -8.41 9.88
C ILE A 188 15.48 -8.27 11.37
N GLY A 189 16.34 -7.32 11.72
CA GLY A 189 16.53 -6.90 13.11
C GLY A 189 15.38 -6.06 13.64
N ALA A 190 15.52 -5.55 14.86
CA ALA A 190 14.65 -4.49 15.36
C ALA A 190 14.89 -3.20 14.55
N GLY A 191 13.83 -2.51 14.13
CA GLY A 191 13.91 -1.29 13.35
C GLY A 191 12.85 -1.23 12.25
N THR A 192 13.11 -0.34 11.28
CA THR A 192 12.24 -0.12 10.12
C THR A 192 12.99 -0.51 8.85
N TYR A 193 12.43 -1.42 8.07
CA TYR A 193 13.07 -2.00 6.88
C TYR A 193 12.12 -2.00 5.70
N ARG A 194 12.58 -1.49 4.57
CA ARG A 194 11.91 -1.69 3.27
C ARG A 194 12.32 -3.05 2.71
N LEU A 195 11.35 -3.90 2.43
CA LEU A 195 11.60 -5.26 1.96
C LEU A 195 11.71 -5.30 0.44
N ASN A 196 12.88 -4.97 -0.11
CA ASN A 196 13.08 -4.90 -1.57
C ASN A 196 12.95 -6.25 -2.29
N LYS A 197 13.03 -7.37 -1.58
CA LYS A 197 12.85 -8.71 -2.15
C LYS A 197 11.39 -9.16 -2.16
N ILE A 198 10.52 -8.49 -1.42
CA ILE A 198 9.09 -8.78 -1.33
C ILE A 198 8.34 -7.73 -2.12
N LEU A 199 7.49 -8.18 -3.03
CA LEU A 199 6.69 -7.33 -3.88
C LEU A 199 5.23 -7.73 -3.74
N PHE A 200 4.42 -6.87 -3.12
CA PHE A 200 2.97 -7.08 -3.05
C PHE A 200 2.35 -6.85 -4.41
N HIS A 201 1.44 -7.72 -4.78
CA HIS A 201 0.67 -7.70 -6.02
C HIS A 201 -0.76 -7.23 -5.74
N GLU A 202 -1.47 -6.90 -6.79
CA GLU A 202 -2.90 -6.61 -6.72
C GLU A 202 -3.69 -7.71 -5.99
N GLY A 203 -4.60 -7.30 -5.11
CA GLY A 203 -5.43 -8.20 -4.34
C GLY A 203 -4.76 -8.72 -3.07
N MET A 204 -5.08 -9.95 -2.69
CA MET A 204 -4.67 -10.54 -1.41
C MET A 204 -3.24 -11.05 -1.43
N ASN A 205 -2.42 -10.54 -0.52
CA ASN A 205 -1.03 -10.96 -0.31
C ASN A 205 -0.92 -11.69 1.03
N GLU A 206 -0.42 -12.91 1.00
CA GLU A 206 -0.20 -13.73 2.20
C GLU A 206 1.26 -13.59 2.65
N ILE A 207 1.45 -13.00 3.82
CA ILE A 207 2.77 -12.81 4.44
C ILE A 207 2.82 -13.48 5.79
N TYR A 208 3.82 -14.34 5.99
CA TYR A 208 4.10 -14.94 7.29
C TYR A 208 5.13 -14.10 8.03
N ILE A 209 4.82 -13.75 9.28
CA ILE A 209 5.73 -12.99 10.15
C ILE A 209 5.83 -13.70 11.48
N ASN A 210 7.05 -13.97 11.91
CA ASN A 210 7.34 -14.54 13.22
C ASN A 210 8.36 -13.68 13.95
N SER A 211 8.08 -13.38 15.20
CA SER A 211 9.05 -12.70 16.06
C SER A 211 10.16 -13.66 16.48
N TYR A 212 11.40 -13.26 16.28
CA TYR A 212 12.59 -14.02 16.68
C TYR A 212 12.68 -14.36 18.17
N ARG A 213 11.92 -13.65 18.98
CA ARG A 213 11.90 -13.92 20.40
C ARG A 213 11.51 -15.37 20.72
N PHE A 214 10.71 -16.00 19.81
CA PHE A 214 10.34 -17.40 19.94
C PHE A 214 11.31 -18.35 19.23
N TRP A 215 11.84 -17.91 18.09
CA TRP A 215 12.84 -18.67 17.37
C TRP A 215 14.07 -18.96 18.23
N ASN A 216 14.53 -17.93 18.92
CA ASN A 216 15.75 -18.02 19.69
C ASN A 216 15.62 -18.84 20.98
N VAL A 217 14.41 -19.14 21.40
CA VAL A 217 14.17 -20.07 22.51
C VAL A 217 14.17 -21.51 22.03
N MET A 218 14.07 -21.71 20.72
CA MET A 218 14.00 -23.04 20.13
C MET A 218 15.40 -23.55 19.79
N TRP A 219 15.55 -24.30 18.78
CA TRP A 219 16.77 -24.98 18.44
C TRP A 219 17.49 -24.28 17.31
N LYS A 220 18.79 -24.19 17.40
CA LYS A 220 19.58 -23.83 16.23
C LYS A 220 19.33 -24.86 15.16
N ASP A 221 19.15 -24.37 13.98
CA ASP A 221 18.99 -25.19 12.82
C ASP A 221 20.21 -26.10 12.63
N PHE A 222 19.96 -27.37 12.34
CA PHE A 222 20.96 -28.40 12.17
C PHE A 222 21.72 -28.30 10.85
N GLY A 223 22.19 -27.11 10.52
CA GLY A 223 22.97 -26.88 9.29
C GLY A 223 22.13 -26.73 8.02
N GLU A 224 20.82 -26.83 8.15
CA GLU A 224 19.87 -26.51 7.08
C GLU A 224 19.13 -25.24 7.48
N ASN A 225 19.08 -24.22 6.67
CA ASN A 225 18.33 -22.97 6.91
C ASN A 225 16.82 -23.26 7.03
N LYS A 226 16.41 -23.98 8.04
CA LYS A 226 15.00 -24.22 8.33
C LYS A 226 14.38 -23.00 8.95
N LEU A 227 13.42 -22.49 8.27
CA LEU A 227 12.74 -21.22 8.49
C LEU A 227 11.56 -21.34 9.44
N TYR A 228 11.37 -22.51 10.00
CA TYR A 228 10.27 -22.80 10.91
C TYR A 228 10.76 -23.35 12.24
N PRO A 229 10.04 -23.03 13.33
CA PRO A 229 10.24 -23.75 14.56
C PRO A 229 10.06 -25.24 14.29
N MET A 230 11.07 -26.01 14.63
CA MET A 230 11.00 -27.46 14.50
C MET A 230 10.04 -28.04 15.52
N THR A 231 9.24 -28.97 15.08
CA THR A 231 8.41 -29.79 15.95
C THR A 231 9.26 -30.93 16.54
N TRP A 232 8.74 -31.56 17.55
CA TRP A 232 9.34 -32.79 18.08
C TRP A 232 9.50 -33.89 17.03
N ASN A 233 8.60 -33.93 16.09
CA ASN A 233 8.67 -34.90 15.00
C ASN A 233 9.89 -34.69 14.11
N ASP A 234 10.30 -33.44 13.93
CA ASP A 234 11.47 -33.07 13.12
C ASP A 234 12.79 -33.47 13.81
N VAL A 235 12.81 -33.55 15.13
CA VAL A 235 14.00 -33.78 15.93
C VAL A 235 14.06 -35.19 16.54
N LYS A 236 13.02 -36.00 16.47
CA LYS A 236 12.92 -37.31 17.12
C LYS A 236 14.02 -38.30 16.73
N THR A 237 14.62 -38.13 15.54
CA THR A 237 15.71 -38.98 15.06
C THR A 237 17.10 -38.42 15.36
N LYS A 238 17.19 -37.24 15.94
CA LYS A 238 18.45 -36.57 16.27
C LYS A 238 18.83 -36.87 17.72
N ARG A 239 20.13 -36.94 18.00
CA ARG A 239 20.61 -36.97 19.36
C ARG A 239 20.51 -35.60 19.99
N TRP A 240 20.27 -35.58 21.31
CA TRP A 240 20.15 -34.30 22.02
C TRP A 240 21.43 -33.43 21.87
N ASP A 241 22.59 -34.05 21.90
CA ASP A 241 23.89 -33.39 21.79
C ASP A 241 24.10 -32.76 20.39
N ASP A 242 23.40 -33.25 19.38
CA ASP A 242 23.43 -32.73 18.03
C ASP A 242 22.57 -31.46 17.89
N LEU A 243 21.76 -31.14 18.90
CA LEU A 243 20.86 -30.02 18.94
C LEU A 243 21.58 -28.82 19.57
N GLN A 244 21.97 -27.88 18.77
CA GLN A 244 22.50 -26.61 19.28
C GLN A 244 21.38 -25.70 19.73
N ARG A 245 21.49 -25.15 20.92
CA ARG A 245 20.61 -24.11 21.40
C ARG A 245 20.92 -22.81 20.73
N LEU A 246 19.89 -22.12 20.30
CA LEU A 246 20.04 -20.73 19.95
C LEU A 246 20.16 -19.91 21.22
N ASP A 247 21.06 -19.00 21.14
CA ASP A 247 21.39 -17.91 22.02
C ASP A 247 20.85 -17.98 23.46
N SER A 248 21.74 -18.30 24.38
CA SER A 248 21.49 -18.33 25.83
C SER A 248 21.11 -16.94 26.38
N THR A 249 21.27 -15.87 25.62
CA THR A 249 20.96 -14.51 26.07
C THR A 249 19.47 -14.19 26.11
N LEU A 250 18.64 -15.00 25.48
CA LEU A 250 17.18 -14.85 25.53
C LEU A 250 16.53 -15.51 26.77
N HIS A 251 17.33 -15.75 27.75
CA HIS A 251 16.96 -15.82 29.14
C HIS A 251 15.77 -16.66 29.55
N ARG A 252 15.72 -17.86 29.06
CA ARG A 252 14.94 -18.86 29.82
C ARG A 252 15.70 -20.14 29.77
N ASN A 253 16.15 -20.53 30.94
CA ASN A 253 16.65 -21.84 31.14
C ASN A 253 15.67 -22.79 30.47
N PRO A 254 16.09 -23.48 29.40
CA PRO A 254 15.24 -24.51 28.84
C PRO A 254 14.95 -25.47 29.95
N GLN A 255 13.78 -25.97 29.95
CA GLN A 255 13.44 -27.10 30.83
C GLN A 255 14.44 -28.21 30.58
N LYS A 256 14.87 -28.83 31.64
CA LYS A 256 15.65 -30.03 31.53
C LYS A 256 14.74 -31.12 30.96
N TRP A 257 15.32 -32.09 30.27
CA TRP A 257 14.58 -33.29 29.84
C TRP A 257 13.78 -33.93 30.98
N SER A 258 14.32 -33.90 32.21
CA SER A 258 13.63 -34.38 33.39
C SER A 258 12.24 -33.75 33.60
N ASP A 259 12.06 -32.50 33.15
CA ASP A 259 10.82 -31.78 33.40
C ASP A 259 9.71 -32.21 32.44
N VAL A 260 10.08 -32.83 31.33
CA VAL A 260 9.16 -33.36 30.30
C VAL A 260 9.20 -34.90 30.21
N ALA A 261 9.94 -35.57 31.10
CA ALA A 261 10.09 -37.01 31.06
C ALA A 261 8.78 -37.80 31.22
N ASN A 262 7.75 -37.19 31.79
CA ASN A 262 6.44 -37.79 31.98
C ASN A 262 5.50 -37.71 30.77
N TYR A 263 5.90 -36.96 29.73
CA TYR A 263 5.10 -36.86 28.51
C TYR A 263 5.45 -37.98 27.53
N ARG A 264 4.45 -38.50 26.84
CA ARG A 264 4.68 -39.46 25.77
C ARG A 264 5.15 -38.73 24.51
N TRP A 265 6.10 -39.34 23.80
CA TRP A 265 6.56 -38.81 22.52
C TRP A 265 5.45 -38.61 21.50
N SER A 266 4.45 -39.48 21.50
CA SER A 266 3.27 -39.34 20.65
C SER A 266 2.56 -38.00 20.85
N ASP A 267 2.50 -37.55 22.10
CA ASP A 267 1.77 -36.35 22.50
C ASP A 267 2.57 -35.05 22.19
N MET A 268 3.87 -35.25 22.02
CA MET A 268 4.84 -34.18 21.83
C MET A 268 5.26 -33.99 20.36
N SER A 269 5.02 -34.98 19.53
CA SER A 269 5.56 -35.03 18.15
C SER A 269 5.12 -33.89 17.24
N THR A 270 3.97 -33.30 17.51
CA THR A 270 3.41 -32.18 16.75
C THR A 270 3.56 -30.84 17.45
N LYS A 271 4.06 -30.83 18.70
CA LYS A 271 4.22 -29.62 19.50
C LYS A 271 5.59 -28.99 19.29
N HIS A 272 5.60 -27.67 19.30
CA HIS A 272 6.85 -26.91 19.36
C HIS A 272 7.37 -26.88 20.79
N TRP A 273 8.70 -26.71 20.95
CA TRP A 273 9.33 -26.71 22.28
C TRP A 273 8.68 -25.71 23.26
N TYR A 274 8.31 -24.54 22.81
CA TYR A 274 7.68 -23.53 23.65
C TYR A 274 6.27 -23.92 24.12
N GLU A 275 5.58 -24.79 23.38
CA GLU A 275 4.27 -25.31 23.76
C GLU A 275 4.36 -26.36 24.89
N VAL A 276 5.56 -26.90 25.07
CA VAL A 276 5.86 -27.89 26.10
C VAL A 276 6.37 -27.24 27.38
N ASP A 277 6.73 -25.96 27.34
CA ASP A 277 7.18 -25.24 28.52
C ASP A 277 6.01 -25.06 29.50
N THR A 278 6.01 -25.80 30.57
CA THR A 278 4.99 -25.76 31.64
C THR A 278 5.04 -24.48 32.48
N ARG A 279 6.10 -23.68 32.33
CA ARG A 279 6.16 -22.37 32.96
C ARG A 279 5.25 -21.43 32.23
N LYS A 280 4.26 -20.88 32.94
CA LYS A 280 3.43 -19.79 32.41
C LYS A 280 4.32 -18.57 32.12
N VAL A 281 4.81 -18.56 30.91
CA VAL A 281 5.57 -17.47 30.42
C VAL A 281 4.58 -16.50 29.79
N GLU A 282 4.40 -15.35 30.39
CA GLU A 282 3.77 -14.23 29.71
C GLU A 282 4.66 -13.87 28.53
N VAL A 283 4.21 -14.26 27.37
CA VAL A 283 4.84 -13.88 26.12
C VAL A 283 4.38 -12.48 25.79
N PRO A 284 5.24 -11.46 25.90
CA PRO A 284 4.81 -10.13 25.53
C PRO A 284 4.44 -10.12 24.06
N GLU A 285 3.28 -9.56 23.77
CA GLU A 285 2.82 -9.35 22.40
C GLU A 285 3.88 -8.63 21.59
N THR A 286 4.22 -9.21 20.47
CA THR A 286 5.10 -8.56 19.48
C THR A 286 4.26 -7.98 18.38
N ASN A 287 4.07 -6.68 18.42
CA ASN A 287 3.39 -5.96 17.37
C ASN A 287 4.40 -5.54 16.30
N VAL A 288 4.05 -5.86 15.07
CA VAL A 288 4.76 -5.47 13.86
C VAL A 288 3.86 -4.57 13.04
N TYR A 289 4.41 -3.51 12.49
CA TYR A 289 3.68 -2.61 11.61
C TYR A 289 4.12 -2.87 10.18
N VAL A 290 3.17 -3.19 9.31
CA VAL A 290 3.40 -3.32 7.87
C VAL A 290 2.80 -2.10 7.19
N LYS A 291 3.62 -1.37 6.44
CA LYS A 291 3.27 -0.12 5.78
C LYS A 291 3.53 -0.22 4.29
N TYR A 292 2.61 0.23 3.47
CA TYR A 292 2.78 0.35 2.03
C TYR A 292 1.80 1.35 1.42
N GLU A 293 2.17 1.91 0.28
CA GLU A 293 1.27 2.79 -0.46
C GLU A 293 0.25 1.99 -1.26
N TRP A 294 -1.01 2.32 -1.09
CA TRP A 294 -2.09 1.77 -1.90
C TRP A 294 -2.29 2.63 -3.15
N LYS A 295 -2.10 2.03 -4.32
CA LYS A 295 -2.24 2.70 -5.61
C LYS A 295 -3.10 1.89 -6.56
N ASP A 296 -4.15 2.55 -7.11
CA ASP A 296 -5.07 2.00 -8.11
C ASP A 296 -5.07 2.85 -9.39
N LEU A 297 -5.58 2.29 -10.48
CA LEU A 297 -5.78 3.02 -11.74
C LEU A 297 -7.02 3.88 -11.72
#